data_6390e22b4e36e9deb9174bdc332b58c0
#
_entry.id   6390e22b4e36e9deb9174bdc332b58c0
#
_cell.length_a   1.000
_cell.length_b   1.000
_cell.length_c   1.000
_cell.angle_alpha   90.00
_cell.angle_beta   90.00
_cell.angle_gamma   90.00
#
_symmetry.space_group_name_H-M   'P 1'
#
loop_
_entity.id
_entity.type
_entity.pdbx_description
1 polymer ?
#
loop_
_entity_poly.entity_id
_entity_poly.type
_entity_poly.pdbx_seq_one_letter_code
_entity_poly.pdbx_strand_id
1 'polypeptide(L)'
;FVPLVQNLVCQTISYGANRHLAHHDVSLVAVSRAPLEEFQAFRRRMGWRFDWYSSYGSDFNRDFGVSFDKAQLAAGSVDYNYQPTPDAGEEMPGASVFLRNPAGEVFHTYSAYARGLDILLTTYTFLDLTPKGRNEDAIMDWLRHHDRYDEAPKSACCHAQASH
;
A
#
# COMPACT_ATOMS: atom_id res chain seq x y z
N PHE A 1 8.68 -8.72 0.01
CA PHE A 1 7.82 -8.41 1.16
C PHE A 1 7.32 -6.95 1.21
N VAL A 2 8.02 -6.03 0.62
CA VAL A 2 7.70 -4.59 0.61
C VAL A 2 6.78 -4.12 -0.55
N PRO A 3 6.43 -4.92 -1.60
CA PRO A 3 5.82 -4.38 -2.82
C PRO A 3 4.43 -3.78 -2.62
N LEU A 4 3.58 -4.37 -1.78
CA LEU A 4 2.18 -3.94 -1.70
C LEU A 4 2.01 -2.62 -0.94
N VAL A 5 2.66 -2.49 0.21
CA VAL A 5 2.69 -1.23 0.97
C VAL A 5 3.39 -0.14 0.17
N GLN A 6 4.48 -0.48 -0.53
CA GLN A 6 5.17 0.45 -1.43
C GLN A 6 4.27 0.95 -2.56
N ASN A 7 3.50 0.07 -3.18
CA ASN A 7 2.60 0.44 -4.27
C ASN A 7 1.48 1.37 -3.79
N LEU A 8 0.87 1.07 -2.65
CA LEU A 8 -0.13 1.94 -2.06
C LEU A 8 0.47 3.31 -1.71
N VAL A 9 1.60 3.33 -1.03
CA VAL A 9 2.28 4.57 -0.62
C VAL A 9 2.74 5.39 -1.82
N CYS A 10 3.28 4.77 -2.88
CA CYS A 10 3.68 5.46 -4.11
C CYS A 10 2.53 6.23 -4.76
N GLN A 11 1.31 5.71 -4.67
CA GLN A 11 0.14 6.34 -5.28
C GLN A 11 -0.60 7.31 -4.35
N THR A 12 -0.56 7.06 -3.04
CA THR A 12 -1.44 7.71 -2.06
C THR A 12 -0.83 8.98 -1.47
N ILE A 13 0.46 8.94 -1.14
CA ILE A 13 1.07 10.03 -0.38
C ILE A 13 1.75 11.00 -1.33
N SER A 14 0.99 11.98 -1.83
CA SER A 14 1.60 13.12 -2.50
C SER A 14 2.25 14.06 -1.48
N TYR A 15 3.45 14.52 -1.77
CA TYR A 15 4.22 15.41 -0.90
C TYR A 15 3.46 16.71 -0.53
N GLY A 16 2.60 17.21 -1.43
CA GLY A 16 1.79 18.40 -1.19
C GLY A 16 0.69 18.18 -0.17
N ALA A 17 0.00 17.03 -0.22
CA ALA A 17 -1.13 16.75 0.66
C ALA A 17 -0.76 16.79 2.14
N ASN A 18 0.41 16.26 2.52
CA ASN A 18 0.86 16.22 3.92
C ASN A 18 0.96 17.61 4.56
N ARG A 19 1.35 18.64 3.81
CA ARG A 19 1.44 20.00 4.35
C ARG A 19 0.05 20.59 4.63
N HIS A 20 -0.91 20.31 3.77
CA HIS A 20 -2.30 20.74 3.97
C HIS A 20 -2.94 20.01 5.14
N LEU A 21 -2.73 18.69 5.25
CA LEU A 21 -3.22 17.89 6.37
C LEU A 21 -2.65 18.38 7.71
N ALA A 22 -1.33 18.58 7.79
CA ALA A 22 -0.68 19.10 8.99
C ALA A 22 -1.20 20.48 9.41
N HIS A 23 -1.57 21.34 8.45
CA HIS A 23 -2.19 22.64 8.74
C HIS A 23 -3.60 22.50 9.35
N HIS A 24 -4.26 21.37 9.13
CA HIS A 24 -5.57 21.01 9.69
C HIS A 24 -5.48 20.02 10.86
N ASP A 25 -4.34 19.99 11.56
CA ASP A 25 -4.10 19.11 12.72
C ASP A 25 -4.25 17.62 12.41
N VAL A 26 -3.99 17.22 11.15
CA VAL A 26 -4.01 15.83 10.72
C VAL A 26 -2.59 15.37 10.41
N SER A 27 -2.15 14.31 11.10
CA SER A 27 -0.89 13.63 10.82
C SER A 27 -1.14 12.38 9.97
N LEU A 28 -0.57 12.34 8.76
CA LEU A 28 -0.59 11.15 7.91
C LEU A 28 0.75 10.42 8.05
N VAL A 29 0.69 9.16 8.46
CA VAL A 29 1.86 8.32 8.64
C VAL A 29 1.71 7.01 7.87
N ALA A 30 2.82 6.43 7.44
CA ALA A 30 2.85 5.07 6.93
C ALA A 30 3.35 4.13 8.04
N VAL A 31 2.80 2.92 8.07
CA VAL A 31 3.23 1.86 8.99
C VAL A 31 3.51 0.60 8.16
N SER A 32 4.60 -0.08 8.45
CA SER A 32 4.91 -1.37 7.83
C SER A 32 5.65 -2.30 8.80
N ARG A 33 5.48 -3.61 8.62
CA ARG A 33 6.13 -4.65 9.43
C ARG A 33 7.60 -4.90 9.04
N ALA A 34 8.15 -4.15 8.10
CA ALA A 34 9.55 -4.25 7.75
C ALA A 34 10.45 -3.72 8.88
N PRO A 35 11.63 -4.33 9.13
CA PRO A 35 12.62 -3.77 10.02
C PRO A 35 13.01 -2.33 9.63
N LEU A 36 13.27 -1.50 10.62
CA LEU A 36 13.53 -0.07 10.42
C LEU A 36 14.67 0.21 9.42
N GLU A 37 15.73 -0.57 9.48
CA GLU A 37 16.90 -0.39 8.62
C GLU A 37 16.58 -0.64 7.14
N GLU A 38 15.76 -1.64 6.85
CA GLU A 38 15.39 -1.99 5.48
C GLU A 38 14.58 -0.89 4.81
N PHE A 39 13.55 -0.38 5.48
CA PHE A 39 12.72 0.64 4.85
C PHE A 39 13.35 2.04 4.85
N GLN A 40 14.28 2.34 5.75
CA GLN A 40 15.01 3.62 5.70
C GLN A 40 15.87 3.75 4.44
N ALA A 41 16.55 2.67 4.03
CA ALA A 41 17.30 2.66 2.78
C ALA A 41 16.38 2.89 1.57
N PHE A 42 15.22 2.23 1.57
CA PHE A 42 14.22 2.39 0.54
C PHE A 42 13.63 3.82 0.52
N ARG A 43 13.25 4.36 1.68
CA ARG A 43 12.74 5.72 1.84
C ARG A 43 13.71 6.76 1.28
N ARG A 44 15.02 6.60 1.56
CA ARG A 44 16.07 7.50 1.02
C ARG A 44 16.14 7.42 -0.50
N ARG A 45 16.12 6.21 -1.08
CA ARG A 45 16.13 6.01 -2.53
C ARG A 45 14.94 6.68 -3.20
N MET A 46 13.75 6.53 -2.61
CA MET A 46 12.50 7.07 -3.14
C MET A 46 12.34 8.58 -2.86
N GLY A 47 13.21 9.20 -2.08
CA GLY A 47 13.09 10.61 -1.71
C GLY A 47 11.87 10.94 -0.87
N TRP A 48 11.25 9.95 -0.20
CA TRP A 48 10.03 10.14 0.57
C TRP A 48 10.30 10.89 1.88
N ARG A 49 9.46 11.89 2.16
CA ARG A 49 9.61 12.80 3.31
C ARG A 49 8.49 12.68 4.35
N PHE A 50 7.50 11.83 4.12
CA PHE A 50 6.47 11.56 5.12
C PHE A 50 7.02 10.67 6.26
N ASP A 51 6.31 10.68 7.40
CA ASP A 51 6.66 9.84 8.53
C ASP A 51 6.29 8.38 8.26
N TRP A 52 7.27 7.51 8.46
CA TRP A 52 7.10 6.07 8.24
C TRP A 52 7.63 5.32 9.45
N TYR A 53 6.77 4.54 10.10
CA TYR A 53 7.06 3.81 11.31
C TYR A 53 7.13 2.31 11.04
N SER A 54 7.99 1.62 11.82
CA SER A 54 8.07 0.16 11.83
C SER A 54 7.14 -0.39 12.90
N SER A 55 6.29 -1.33 12.50
CA SER A 55 5.54 -2.19 13.41
C SER A 55 6.20 -3.55 13.61
N TYR A 56 7.47 -3.71 13.18
CA TYR A 56 8.21 -4.95 13.33
C TYR A 56 8.30 -5.36 14.79
N GLY A 57 7.92 -6.62 15.08
CA GLY A 57 7.91 -7.16 16.45
C GLY A 57 6.74 -6.70 17.31
N SER A 58 5.77 -5.95 16.77
CA SER A 58 4.54 -5.59 17.46
C SER A 58 3.33 -6.32 16.85
N ASP A 59 2.21 -6.32 17.59
CA ASP A 59 0.95 -6.91 17.12
C ASP A 59 0.10 -5.94 16.30
N PHE A 60 0.54 -4.70 16.09
CA PHE A 60 -0.23 -3.64 15.42
C PHE A 60 -0.90 -4.10 14.12
N ASN A 61 -0.14 -4.70 13.20
CA ASN A 61 -0.71 -5.14 11.92
C ASN A 61 -1.71 -6.29 12.08
N ARG A 62 -1.53 -7.15 13.09
CA ARG A 62 -2.47 -8.24 13.41
C ARG A 62 -3.75 -7.70 14.03
N ASP A 63 -3.64 -6.76 14.96
CA ASP A 63 -4.78 -6.11 15.63
C ASP A 63 -5.69 -5.40 14.62
N PHE A 64 -5.10 -4.89 13.53
CA PHE A 64 -5.85 -4.28 12.42
C PHE A 64 -6.19 -5.26 11.28
N GLY A 65 -5.99 -6.57 11.46
CA GLY A 65 -6.38 -7.61 10.50
C GLY A 65 -5.70 -7.50 9.13
N VAL A 66 -4.45 -7.04 9.10
CA VAL A 66 -3.68 -6.85 7.86
C VAL A 66 -2.39 -7.67 7.80
N SER A 67 -2.08 -8.46 8.83
CA SER A 67 -0.96 -9.42 8.84
C SER A 67 -1.45 -10.79 9.24
N PHE A 68 -1.02 -11.81 8.52
CA PHE A 68 -1.42 -13.20 8.70
C PHE A 68 -0.20 -14.11 8.87
N ASP A 69 -0.31 -15.09 9.74
CA ASP A 69 0.73 -16.08 9.92
C ASP A 69 0.62 -17.23 8.90
N LYS A 70 1.66 -18.07 8.87
CA LYS A 70 1.72 -19.20 7.91
C LYS A 70 0.61 -20.20 8.12
N ALA A 71 0.12 -20.40 9.35
CA ALA A 71 -0.94 -21.36 9.64
C ALA A 71 -2.29 -20.83 9.13
N GLN A 72 -2.56 -19.53 9.31
CA GLN A 72 -3.74 -18.86 8.75
C GLN A 72 -3.74 -18.95 7.22
N LEU A 73 -2.62 -18.66 6.56
CA LEU A 73 -2.50 -18.74 5.12
C LEU A 73 -2.64 -20.19 4.59
N ALA A 74 -2.09 -21.15 5.32
CA ALA A 74 -2.21 -22.58 4.96
C ALA A 74 -3.63 -23.12 5.08
N ALA A 75 -4.51 -22.46 5.84
CA ALA A 75 -5.94 -22.78 5.90
C ALA A 75 -6.70 -22.43 4.60
N GLY A 76 -6.04 -21.74 3.65
CA GLY A 76 -6.59 -21.40 2.33
C GLY A 76 -7.47 -20.13 2.30
N SER A 77 -7.80 -19.57 3.44
CA SER A 77 -8.57 -18.31 3.54
C SER A 77 -8.27 -17.62 4.86
N VAL A 78 -8.21 -16.29 4.85
CA VAL A 78 -8.06 -15.44 6.03
C VAL A 78 -9.22 -14.45 6.14
N ASP A 79 -9.50 -14.00 7.35
CA ASP A 79 -10.47 -12.91 7.52
C ASP A 79 -9.80 -11.57 7.24
N TYR A 80 -10.11 -10.99 6.09
CA TYR A 80 -9.64 -9.67 5.68
C TYR A 80 -10.82 -8.82 5.21
N ASN A 81 -10.87 -7.57 5.63
CA ASN A 81 -11.98 -6.67 5.30
C ASN A 81 -13.36 -7.25 5.72
N TYR A 82 -13.40 -7.88 6.91
CA TYR A 82 -14.60 -8.49 7.51
C TYR A 82 -15.25 -9.60 6.68
N GLN A 83 -14.45 -10.28 5.85
CA GLN A 83 -14.93 -11.40 5.03
C GLN A 83 -13.80 -12.41 4.78
N PRO A 84 -14.15 -13.71 4.55
CA PRO A 84 -13.17 -14.70 4.13
C PRO A 84 -12.53 -14.30 2.79
N THR A 85 -11.21 -14.24 2.76
CA THR A 85 -10.44 -13.85 1.58
C THR A 85 -9.47 -14.99 1.22
N PRO A 86 -9.68 -15.68 0.10
CA PRO A 86 -8.74 -16.67 -0.39
C PRO A 86 -7.49 -16.00 -0.97
N ASP A 87 -6.40 -16.76 -1.04
CA ASP A 87 -5.14 -16.34 -1.68
C ASP A 87 -4.56 -15.01 -1.15
N ALA A 88 -4.83 -14.69 0.11
CA ALA A 88 -4.29 -13.49 0.75
C ALA A 88 -2.76 -13.59 0.90
N GLY A 89 -2.08 -12.46 0.83
CA GLY A 89 -0.66 -12.35 1.17
C GLY A 89 -0.43 -12.32 2.68
N GLU A 90 0.82 -12.49 3.12
CA GLU A 90 1.21 -12.34 4.53
C GLU A 90 0.89 -10.95 5.09
N GLU A 91 0.88 -9.94 4.23
CA GLU A 91 0.54 -8.55 4.55
C GLU A 91 -0.45 -8.02 3.52
N MET A 92 -1.51 -7.41 4.01
CA MET A 92 -2.56 -6.79 3.20
C MET A 92 -2.64 -5.28 3.52
N PRO A 93 -3.13 -4.44 2.58
CA PRO A 93 -3.22 -3.00 2.81
C PRO A 93 -4.39 -2.65 3.73
N GLY A 94 -4.20 -1.59 4.53
CA GLY A 94 -5.25 -0.99 5.35
C GLY A 94 -4.96 0.48 5.60
N ALA A 95 -6.00 1.26 5.87
CA ALA A 95 -5.91 2.61 6.38
C ALA A 95 -6.76 2.72 7.63
N SER A 96 -6.20 3.29 8.70
CA SER A 96 -6.90 3.49 9.96
C SER A 96 -6.75 4.94 10.42
N VAL A 97 -7.82 5.46 11.00
CA VAL A 97 -7.90 6.83 11.49
C VAL A 97 -8.09 6.82 12.99
N PHE A 98 -7.34 7.66 13.67
CA PHE A 98 -7.39 7.81 15.11
C PHE A 98 -7.62 9.28 15.48
N LEU A 99 -8.43 9.50 16.51
CA LEU A 99 -8.63 10.79 17.12
C LEU A 99 -7.95 10.80 18.50
N ARG A 100 -7.13 11.79 18.74
CA ARG A 100 -6.62 12.08 20.09
C ARG A 100 -7.41 13.25 20.67
N ASN A 101 -8.07 13.05 21.80
CA ASN A 101 -8.79 14.10 22.48
C ASN A 101 -7.84 15.03 23.31
N PRO A 102 -8.32 16.16 23.84
CA PRO A 102 -7.51 17.06 24.67
C PRO A 102 -6.97 16.42 25.96
N ALA A 103 -7.63 15.36 26.48
CA ALA A 103 -7.15 14.60 27.62
C ALA A 103 -6.02 13.63 27.28
N GLY A 104 -5.67 13.48 25.98
CA GLY A 104 -4.62 12.59 25.50
C GLY A 104 -5.09 11.17 25.21
N GLU A 105 -6.37 10.88 25.37
CA GLU A 105 -6.95 9.56 25.02
C GLU A 105 -7.04 9.41 23.49
N VAL A 106 -6.75 8.20 23.00
CA VAL A 106 -6.74 7.88 21.58
C VAL A 106 -7.92 6.96 21.25
N PHE A 107 -8.71 7.36 20.27
CA PHE A 107 -9.87 6.62 19.78
C PHE A 107 -9.63 6.19 18.34
N HIS A 108 -9.87 4.92 18.05
CA HIS A 108 -9.97 4.43 16.67
C HIS A 108 -11.34 4.83 16.10
N THR A 109 -11.36 5.58 15.01
CA THR A 109 -12.60 6.17 14.50
C THR A 109 -13.03 5.63 13.14
N TYR A 110 -12.08 5.08 12.36
CA TYR A 110 -12.37 4.58 11.02
C TYR A 110 -11.28 3.61 10.57
N SER A 111 -11.66 2.60 9.79
CA SER A 111 -10.73 1.80 8.99
C SER A 111 -11.33 1.50 7.62
N ALA A 112 -10.47 1.39 6.62
CA ALA A 112 -10.80 0.95 5.28
C ALA A 112 -9.76 -0.06 4.78
N TYR A 113 -10.23 -1.02 4.00
CA TYR A 113 -9.45 -2.13 3.46
C TYR A 113 -9.83 -2.39 2.01
N ALA A 114 -9.04 -3.17 1.29
CA ALA A 114 -9.33 -3.59 -0.08
C ALA A 114 -9.80 -2.41 -0.97
N ARG A 115 -10.97 -2.54 -1.61
CA ARG A 115 -11.53 -1.49 -2.48
C ARG A 115 -11.89 -0.19 -1.74
N GLY A 116 -12.06 -0.23 -0.42
CA GLY A 116 -12.23 0.98 0.39
C GLY A 116 -11.03 1.94 0.36
N LEU A 117 -9.87 1.46 -0.09
CA LEU A 117 -8.65 2.26 -0.25
C LEU A 117 -8.56 2.97 -1.61
N ASP A 118 -9.48 2.71 -2.55
CA ASP A 118 -9.43 3.28 -3.91
C ASP A 118 -9.41 4.82 -3.89
N ILE A 119 -10.12 5.44 -2.95
CA ILE A 119 -10.12 6.90 -2.79
C ILE A 119 -8.74 7.49 -2.48
N LEU A 120 -7.83 6.67 -1.96
CA LEU A 120 -6.46 7.04 -1.65
C LEU A 120 -5.50 6.82 -2.83
N LEU A 121 -5.94 6.13 -3.89
CA LEU A 121 -5.15 5.83 -5.08
C LEU A 121 -5.31 6.95 -6.12
N THR A 122 -4.68 8.08 -5.86
CA THR A 122 -4.86 9.31 -6.69
C THR A 122 -4.51 9.08 -8.16
N THR A 123 -3.52 8.25 -8.48
CA THR A 123 -3.18 7.92 -9.86
C THR A 123 -4.34 7.22 -10.56
N TYR A 124 -4.99 6.25 -9.93
CA TYR A 124 -6.17 5.60 -10.49
C TYR A 124 -7.32 6.57 -10.68
N THR A 125 -7.54 7.46 -9.72
CA THR A 125 -8.57 8.50 -9.85
C THR A 125 -8.35 9.35 -11.11
N PHE A 126 -7.11 9.74 -11.40
CA PHE A 126 -6.80 10.48 -12.62
C PHE A 126 -6.94 9.64 -13.89
N LEU A 127 -6.51 8.38 -13.87
CA LEU A 127 -6.66 7.48 -15.02
C LEU A 127 -8.14 7.24 -15.35
N ASP A 128 -8.98 7.04 -14.36
CA ASP A 128 -10.42 6.84 -14.52
C ASP A 128 -11.13 8.04 -15.18
N LEU A 129 -10.53 9.24 -15.12
CA LEU A 129 -11.03 10.43 -15.84
C LEU A 129 -10.61 10.48 -17.32
N THR A 130 -9.70 9.60 -17.75
CA THR A 130 -9.21 9.60 -19.12
C THR A 130 -10.01 8.66 -20.02
N PRO A 131 -10.08 8.88 -21.35
CA PRO A 131 -10.77 7.98 -22.27
C PRO A 131 -10.20 6.55 -22.29
N LYS A 132 -8.93 6.36 -21.94
CA LYS A 132 -8.30 5.03 -21.85
C LYS A 132 -8.56 4.32 -20.54
N GLY A 133 -8.99 5.05 -19.50
CA GLY A 133 -9.11 4.49 -18.16
C GLY A 133 -7.77 3.97 -17.63
N ARG A 134 -7.80 2.94 -16.83
CA ARG A 134 -6.61 2.35 -16.19
C ARG A 134 -5.72 1.59 -17.19
N ASN A 135 -6.27 1.09 -18.29
CA ASN A 135 -5.56 0.42 -19.37
C ASN A 135 -4.55 -0.62 -18.85
N GLU A 136 -5.02 -1.55 -18.04
CA GLU A 136 -4.24 -2.60 -17.39
C GLU A 136 -4.87 -3.98 -17.64
N ASP A 137 -4.04 -5.01 -17.80
CA ASP A 137 -4.50 -6.40 -17.98
C ASP A 137 -4.74 -7.07 -16.62
N ALA A 138 -3.93 -6.71 -15.62
CA ALA A 138 -4.11 -7.11 -14.23
C ALA A 138 -3.90 -5.89 -13.32
N ILE A 139 -4.50 -5.94 -12.12
CA ILE A 139 -4.45 -4.83 -11.15
C ILE A 139 -3.00 -4.40 -10.90
N MET A 140 -2.68 -3.13 -11.23
CA MET A 140 -1.36 -2.51 -11.01
C MET A 140 -0.19 -3.18 -11.77
N ASP A 141 -0.41 -3.92 -12.83
CA ASP A 141 0.64 -4.61 -13.59
C ASP A 141 1.63 -3.63 -14.25
N TRP A 142 1.19 -2.42 -14.56
CA TRP A 142 2.00 -1.34 -15.13
C TRP A 142 2.81 -0.57 -14.07
N LEU A 143 2.44 -0.67 -12.79
CA LEU A 143 3.03 0.16 -11.73
C LEU A 143 4.50 -0.20 -11.48
N ARG A 144 5.35 0.83 -11.49
CA ARG A 144 6.78 0.75 -11.15
C ARG A 144 7.12 1.74 -10.04
N HIS A 145 8.27 1.57 -9.40
CA HIS A 145 8.82 2.65 -8.58
C HIS A 145 9.10 3.84 -9.52
N HIS A 146 8.87 5.06 -9.04
CA HIS A 146 8.96 6.25 -9.89
C HIS A 146 10.33 6.44 -10.55
N ASP A 147 11.39 5.91 -9.94
CA ASP A 147 12.77 5.92 -10.42
C ASP A 147 13.11 4.79 -11.41
N ARG A 148 12.12 3.99 -11.83
CA ARG A 148 12.30 2.82 -12.71
C ARG A 148 11.43 2.83 -13.96
N TYR A 149 10.75 3.92 -14.23
CA TYR A 149 9.93 4.01 -15.45
C TYR A 149 10.78 4.13 -16.71
N ASP A 150 12.00 4.67 -16.61
CA ASP A 150 12.94 4.80 -17.74
C ASP A 150 13.74 3.51 -17.99
N GLU A 151 13.64 2.50 -17.14
CA GLU A 151 14.21 1.18 -17.41
C GLU A 151 13.39 0.51 -18.52
N ALA A 152 14.04 0.17 -19.65
CA ALA A 152 13.39 -0.55 -20.74
C ALA A 152 12.68 -1.80 -20.21
N PRO A 153 11.43 -2.10 -20.64
CA PRO A 153 10.74 -3.30 -20.23
C PRO A 153 11.65 -4.49 -20.57
N LYS A 154 11.94 -5.36 -19.58
CA LYS A 154 12.63 -6.62 -19.85
C LYS A 154 11.79 -7.35 -20.88
N SER A 155 12.29 -7.43 -22.13
CA SER A 155 11.61 -8.08 -23.22
C SER A 155 11.12 -9.46 -22.80
N ALA A 156 9.81 -9.67 -22.83
CA ALA A 156 9.26 -11.00 -22.80
C ALA A 156 9.92 -11.77 -23.95
N CYS A 157 10.68 -12.81 -23.63
CA CYS A 157 11.36 -13.63 -24.63
C CYS A 157 10.34 -14.11 -25.65
N CYS A 158 10.60 -13.76 -26.89
CA CYS A 158 9.90 -14.18 -28.08
C CYS A 158 9.68 -15.70 -28.08
N HIS A 159 8.43 -16.12 -28.01
CA HIS A 159 8.07 -17.39 -28.63
C HIS A 159 7.94 -17.14 -30.11
N ALA A 160 9.04 -17.39 -30.83
CA ALA A 160 9.02 -17.54 -32.27
C ALA A 160 8.11 -18.75 -32.59
N GLN A 161 6.92 -18.48 -33.09
CA GLN A 161 6.13 -19.49 -33.75
C GLN A 161 6.75 -19.69 -35.11
N ALA A 162 7.33 -20.87 -35.31
CA ALA A 162 7.66 -21.38 -36.61
C ALA A 162 6.36 -21.77 -37.32
N SER A 163 6.08 -21.07 -38.40
CA SER A 163 5.06 -21.42 -39.37
C SER A 163 5.56 -22.59 -40.26
N HIS A 164 4.74 -23.60 -40.39
CA HIS A 164 4.65 -24.46 -41.59
C HIS A 164 3.19 -24.61 -41.95
#